data_ac03e313a995d84c1be1eba04871c04a
#
_entry.id   ac03e313a995d84c1be1eba04871c04a
#
_cell.length_a   1.000
_cell.length_b   1.000
_cell.length_c   1.000
_cell.angle_alpha   90.00
_cell.angle_beta   90.00
_cell.angle_gamma   90.00
#
_symmetry.space_group_name_H-M   'P 1'
#
loop_
_entity.id
_entity.type
_entity.pdbx_description
1 polymer ?
#
loop_
_entity_poly.entity_id
_entity_poly.type
_entity_poly.pdbx_seq_one_letter_code
_entity_poly.pdbx_strand_id
1 'polypeptide(L)'
;MLPVRRQKTGEAMIQEGFEEKLNISYSVPEGIKESKVLLYRYLDKAVYVKQKNDDAAVLPDLEEVVKTIAEEAELVTGGSLSDGSSGPEPIYMFSIGETAFYTLAEEYLTAYTSLVAMNLATVELRFFRRSENRIYNFAASTGWQIYKWYIENRFCGRCGCNMLPGKTERSMVCSKCGMTVYPKIMPAVIVGVTNGDKILITRYKGRAYKGHALIAGFCEIGETAEDTVRREVMEESGLKVKNIRYYKSQPWGFDQDLLLGFFCDVDGSDDIKMDEGELSEAVWLDRSEIDDAFENMSMTNEMIVRFKEGVNA
;
A
#
# COMPACT_ATOMS: atom_id res chain seq x y z
N MET A 1 10.68 -31.21 -1.07
CA MET A 1 11.21 -29.93 -1.53
C MET A 1 10.79 -29.77 -2.99
N LEU A 2 9.70 -29.07 -3.25
CA LEU A 2 9.32 -28.68 -4.60
C LEU A 2 10.19 -27.47 -4.99
N PRO A 3 10.68 -27.38 -6.23
CA PRO A 3 11.51 -26.26 -6.64
C PRO A 3 10.66 -24.98 -6.65
N VAL A 4 11.07 -24.00 -5.85
CA VAL A 4 10.58 -22.62 -5.98
C VAL A 4 10.79 -22.22 -7.43
N ARG A 5 9.70 -22.00 -8.18
CA ARG A 5 9.78 -21.44 -9.54
C ARG A 5 10.45 -20.08 -9.41
N ARG A 6 11.70 -19.99 -9.84
CA ARG A 6 12.40 -18.71 -10.05
C ARG A 6 11.53 -17.88 -11.01
N GLN A 7 10.87 -16.86 -10.50
CA GLN A 7 10.27 -15.84 -11.34
C GLN A 7 11.40 -15.16 -12.11
N LYS A 8 11.17 -14.92 -13.40
CA LYS A 8 12.17 -14.31 -14.27
C LYS A 8 12.57 -12.94 -13.73
N THR A 9 13.85 -12.68 -13.64
CA THR A 9 14.44 -11.38 -13.35
C THR A 9 13.78 -10.31 -14.22
N GLY A 10 13.13 -9.32 -13.60
CA GLY A 10 12.49 -8.21 -14.31
C GLY A 10 10.98 -8.04 -14.10
N GLU A 11 10.31 -8.88 -13.32
CA GLU A 11 8.86 -8.74 -13.04
C GLU A 11 8.66 -7.95 -11.75
N ALA A 12 8.25 -6.87 -11.93
CA ALA A 12 7.10 -6.02 -11.73
C ALA A 12 6.77 -5.65 -10.29
N MET A 13 6.73 -4.34 -10.02
CA MET A 13 6.20 -3.73 -8.79
C MET A 13 4.77 -4.24 -8.50
N ILE A 14 4.25 -4.00 -7.30
CA ILE A 14 2.95 -4.53 -6.84
C ILE A 14 1.78 -4.20 -7.78
N GLN A 15 1.82 -3.06 -8.47
CA GLN A 15 0.83 -2.62 -9.45
C GLN A 15 1.05 -3.17 -10.86
N GLU A 16 2.14 -3.89 -11.07
CA GLU A 16 2.51 -4.52 -12.34
C GLU A 16 2.40 -6.05 -12.19
N GLY A 17 2.57 -6.83 -13.22
CA GLY A 17 2.52 -8.30 -13.15
C GLY A 17 1.12 -8.90 -13.27
N PHE A 18 0.14 -8.09 -13.71
CA PHE A 18 -1.18 -8.50 -14.19
C PHE A 18 -1.60 -7.57 -15.34
N GLU A 19 -2.45 -8.07 -16.22
CA GLU A 19 -2.87 -7.32 -17.43
C GLU A 19 -4.09 -6.44 -17.18
N GLU A 20 -4.85 -6.73 -16.13
CA GLU A 20 -6.10 -6.08 -15.78
C GLU A 20 -5.84 -4.64 -15.31
N LYS A 21 -6.69 -3.72 -15.77
CA LYS A 21 -6.55 -2.30 -15.44
C LYS A 21 -7.28 -1.93 -14.16
N LEU A 22 -6.61 -1.15 -13.32
CA LEU A 22 -7.24 -0.47 -12.20
C LEU A 22 -8.23 0.60 -12.71
N ASN A 23 -9.46 0.56 -12.20
CA ASN A 23 -10.44 1.62 -12.34
C ASN A 23 -10.78 2.17 -10.96
N ILE A 24 -10.35 3.40 -10.69
CA ILE A 24 -10.52 4.10 -9.41
C ILE A 24 -11.73 5.04 -9.41
N SER A 25 -12.59 4.99 -10.42
CA SER A 25 -13.82 5.80 -10.46
C SER A 25 -14.63 5.64 -9.18
N TYR A 26 -15.43 6.66 -8.84
CA TYR A 26 -16.23 6.66 -7.62
C TYR A 26 -17.49 5.80 -7.72
N SER A 27 -17.92 5.49 -8.94
CA SER A 27 -19.07 4.61 -9.22
C SER A 27 -18.62 3.28 -9.81
N VAL A 28 -19.40 2.24 -9.55
CA VAL A 28 -19.18 0.90 -10.12
C VAL A 28 -19.28 0.97 -11.64
N PRO A 29 -18.24 0.52 -12.37
CA PRO A 29 -18.30 0.50 -13.84
C PRO A 29 -19.21 -0.62 -14.35
N GLU A 30 -19.62 -0.51 -15.63
CA GLU A 30 -20.28 -1.60 -16.31
C GLU A 30 -19.34 -2.80 -16.53
N GLY A 31 -19.92 -4.00 -16.69
CA GLY A 31 -19.16 -5.21 -17.04
C GLY A 31 -18.49 -5.91 -15.87
N ILE A 32 -18.79 -5.53 -14.62
CA ILE A 32 -18.31 -6.27 -13.43
C ILE A 32 -18.96 -7.66 -13.40
N LYS A 33 -18.12 -8.69 -13.22
CA LYS A 33 -18.54 -10.11 -13.11
C LYS A 33 -18.38 -10.64 -11.68
N GLU A 34 -17.44 -10.09 -10.91
CA GLU A 34 -17.16 -10.51 -9.54
C GLU A 34 -17.12 -9.33 -8.60
N SER A 35 -17.57 -9.53 -7.37
CA SER A 35 -17.51 -8.53 -6.32
C SER A 35 -16.90 -9.15 -5.06
N LYS A 36 -15.75 -8.62 -4.63
CA LYS A 36 -15.02 -9.07 -3.46
C LYS A 36 -15.06 -8.03 -2.35
N VAL A 37 -14.97 -8.48 -1.11
CA VAL A 37 -14.92 -7.59 0.05
C VAL A 37 -13.53 -7.65 0.67
N LEU A 38 -12.98 -6.48 0.93
CA LEU A 38 -11.77 -6.27 1.70
C LEU A 38 -12.17 -5.82 3.11
N LEU A 39 -12.19 -6.76 4.04
CA LEU A 39 -12.52 -6.53 5.43
C LEU A 39 -11.22 -6.36 6.22
N TYR A 40 -11.01 -5.18 6.80
CA TYR A 40 -9.80 -4.86 7.53
C TYR A 40 -10.05 -4.77 9.04
N ARG A 41 -9.05 -5.14 9.81
CA ARG A 41 -8.96 -4.84 11.23
C ARG A 41 -7.90 -3.76 11.43
N TYR A 42 -8.34 -2.56 11.84
CA TYR A 42 -7.50 -1.35 11.85
C TYR A 42 -6.29 -1.47 12.77
N LEU A 43 -6.49 -1.97 14.00
CA LEU A 43 -5.47 -1.93 15.06
C LEU A 43 -4.19 -2.71 14.75
N ASP A 44 -4.30 -3.84 14.08
CA ASP A 44 -3.17 -4.72 13.78
C ASP A 44 -2.93 -4.92 12.28
N LYS A 45 -3.55 -4.09 11.46
CA LYS A 45 -3.43 -4.14 9.99
C LYS A 45 -3.71 -5.55 9.45
N ALA A 46 -4.71 -6.24 9.96
CA ALA A 46 -5.09 -7.56 9.48
C ALA A 46 -6.20 -7.49 8.41
N VAL A 47 -6.24 -8.48 7.54
CA VAL A 47 -7.26 -8.69 6.50
C VAL A 47 -7.97 -10.00 6.77
N TYR A 48 -9.31 -10.00 6.72
CA TYR A 48 -10.11 -11.22 6.82
C TYR A 48 -10.18 -11.93 5.46
N VAL A 49 -9.99 -13.23 5.47
CA VAL A 49 -9.94 -14.08 4.26
C VAL A 49 -10.72 -15.37 4.48
N LYS A 50 -11.33 -15.93 3.42
CA LYS A 50 -12.08 -17.21 3.48
C LYS A 50 -11.16 -18.40 3.68
N GLN A 51 -10.06 -18.43 2.95
CA GLN A 51 -9.08 -19.50 2.97
C GLN A 51 -7.70 -18.87 2.88
N LYS A 52 -6.75 -19.54 3.51
CA LYS A 52 -5.32 -19.19 3.40
C LYS A 52 -4.45 -20.43 3.43
N ASN A 53 -3.32 -20.33 2.74
CA ASN A 53 -2.15 -21.16 2.93
C ASN A 53 -0.91 -20.25 3.02
N ASP A 54 0.29 -20.80 2.98
CA ASP A 54 1.52 -20.03 3.14
C ASP A 54 1.73 -18.99 2.03
N ASP A 55 1.16 -19.22 0.83
CA ASP A 55 1.43 -18.42 -0.38
C ASP A 55 0.17 -17.73 -0.96
N ALA A 56 -1.03 -18.13 -0.54
CA ALA A 56 -2.27 -17.61 -1.12
C ALA A 56 -3.36 -17.36 -0.08
N ALA A 57 -4.21 -16.38 -0.37
CA ALA A 57 -5.41 -16.08 0.39
C ALA A 57 -6.58 -15.82 -0.57
N VAL A 58 -7.79 -16.24 -0.16
CA VAL A 58 -9.03 -16.02 -0.92
C VAL A 58 -9.87 -14.97 -0.20
N LEU A 59 -10.18 -13.88 -0.90
CA LEU A 59 -11.04 -12.82 -0.40
C LEU A 59 -12.51 -13.27 -0.37
N PRO A 60 -13.30 -12.82 0.62
CA PRO A 60 -14.72 -13.11 0.69
C PRO A 60 -15.50 -12.47 -0.47
N ASP A 61 -16.59 -13.12 -0.89
CA ASP A 61 -17.53 -12.59 -1.86
C ASP A 61 -18.47 -11.57 -1.21
N LEU A 62 -18.77 -10.47 -1.89
CA LEU A 62 -19.62 -9.40 -1.37
C LEU A 62 -21.03 -9.92 -1.00
N GLU A 63 -21.66 -10.67 -1.90
CA GLU A 63 -23.01 -11.20 -1.70
C GLU A 63 -23.11 -12.09 -0.45
N GLU A 64 -22.13 -12.99 -0.27
CA GLU A 64 -22.06 -13.86 0.90
C GLU A 64 -21.91 -13.07 2.20
N VAL A 65 -21.02 -12.07 2.23
CA VAL A 65 -20.79 -11.24 3.41
C VAL A 65 -22.04 -10.44 3.78
N VAL A 66 -22.63 -9.74 2.82
CA VAL A 66 -23.83 -8.91 3.05
C VAL A 66 -25.01 -9.77 3.54
N LYS A 67 -25.23 -10.94 2.93
CA LYS A 67 -26.26 -11.88 3.32
C LYS A 67 -26.07 -12.37 4.76
N THR A 68 -24.87 -12.82 5.12
CA THR A 68 -24.57 -13.34 6.46
C THR A 68 -24.78 -12.26 7.53
N ILE A 69 -24.34 -11.02 7.28
CA ILE A 69 -24.53 -9.93 8.23
C ILE A 69 -26.01 -9.58 8.37
N ALA A 70 -26.80 -9.59 7.30
CA ALA A 70 -28.23 -9.33 7.35
C ALA A 70 -28.99 -10.41 8.13
N GLU A 71 -28.70 -11.69 7.90
CA GLU A 71 -29.32 -12.83 8.62
C GLU A 71 -29.02 -12.75 10.13
N GLU A 72 -27.80 -12.37 10.54
CA GLU A 72 -27.46 -12.22 11.95
C GLU A 72 -28.10 -10.98 12.59
N ALA A 73 -28.21 -9.88 11.86
CA ALA A 73 -28.90 -8.68 12.34
C ALA A 73 -30.38 -9.00 12.66
N GLU A 74 -31.08 -9.79 11.83
CA GLU A 74 -32.43 -10.25 12.07
C GLU A 74 -32.53 -11.15 13.32
N LEU A 75 -31.56 -12.04 13.53
CA LEU A 75 -31.53 -12.92 14.72
C LEU A 75 -31.32 -12.15 16.02
N VAL A 76 -30.48 -11.12 16.02
CA VAL A 76 -30.20 -10.33 17.24
C VAL A 76 -31.32 -9.36 17.58
N THR A 77 -32.00 -8.79 16.57
CA THR A 77 -33.09 -7.79 16.80
C THR A 77 -34.47 -8.39 16.95
N GLY A 78 -34.66 -9.71 16.71
CA GLY A 78 -35.94 -10.39 16.82
C GLY A 78 -36.97 -9.99 15.76
N GLY A 79 -36.55 -9.42 14.65
CA GLY A 79 -37.39 -8.97 13.55
C GLY A 79 -36.91 -7.65 12.97
N SER A 80 -37.27 -7.35 11.74
CA SER A 80 -36.92 -6.16 10.93
C SER A 80 -36.32 -5.00 11.71
N LEU A 81 -35.15 -4.53 11.31
CA LEU A 81 -34.52 -3.30 11.84
C LEU A 81 -35.59 -2.20 11.90
N SER A 82 -35.95 -1.75 13.10
CA SER A 82 -37.12 -0.89 13.40
C SER A 82 -37.01 0.52 12.77
N ASP A 83 -35.92 0.83 12.11
CA ASP A 83 -35.63 2.12 11.46
C ASP A 83 -35.66 2.07 9.92
N GLY A 84 -36.02 0.92 9.32
CA GLY A 84 -36.04 0.75 7.87
C GLY A 84 -34.65 0.73 7.22
N SER A 85 -33.56 0.62 7.98
CA SER A 85 -32.22 0.44 7.45
C SER A 85 -32.08 -0.95 6.83
N SER A 86 -31.90 -1.01 5.55
CA SER A 86 -31.46 -2.20 4.83
C SER A 86 -30.02 -2.46 5.24
N GLY A 87 -29.71 -3.50 5.97
CA GLY A 87 -28.38 -4.05 6.26
C GLY A 87 -27.12 -3.19 5.99
N PRO A 88 -25.93 -3.74 6.09
CA PRO A 88 -24.72 -2.95 5.83
C PRO A 88 -24.66 -2.50 4.37
N GLU A 89 -24.51 -1.19 4.15
CA GLU A 89 -24.24 -0.65 2.83
C GLU A 89 -22.76 -0.83 2.49
N PRO A 90 -22.42 -1.67 1.49
CA PRO A 90 -21.03 -1.82 1.06
C PRO A 90 -20.51 -0.54 0.41
N ILE A 91 -19.29 -0.14 0.79
CA ILE A 91 -18.61 0.99 0.19
C ILE A 91 -17.77 0.48 -1.00
N TYR A 92 -18.17 0.84 -2.21
CA TYR A 92 -17.36 0.57 -3.41
C TYR A 92 -16.05 1.36 -3.34
N MET A 93 -14.94 0.66 -3.58
CA MET A 93 -13.61 1.30 -3.54
C MET A 93 -13.03 1.49 -4.94
N PHE A 94 -12.96 0.44 -5.74
CA PHE A 94 -12.39 0.42 -7.09
C PHE A 94 -12.69 -0.93 -7.75
N SER A 95 -12.31 -1.06 -9.03
CA SER A 95 -12.24 -2.38 -9.69
C SER A 95 -10.89 -2.61 -10.34
N ILE A 96 -10.54 -3.88 -10.53
CA ILE A 96 -9.39 -4.33 -11.33
C ILE A 96 -9.94 -5.31 -12.36
N GLY A 97 -9.86 -4.94 -13.63
CA GLY A 97 -10.54 -5.67 -14.68
C GLY A 97 -12.05 -5.78 -14.41
N GLU A 98 -12.56 -7.00 -14.38
CA GLU A 98 -13.98 -7.32 -14.19
C GLU A 98 -14.34 -7.60 -12.70
N THR A 99 -13.39 -7.42 -11.77
CA THR A 99 -13.59 -7.64 -10.32
C THR A 99 -13.71 -6.31 -9.59
N ALA A 100 -14.85 -6.07 -8.93
CA ALA A 100 -15.09 -4.93 -8.07
C ALA A 100 -14.70 -5.24 -6.62
N PHE A 101 -14.09 -4.26 -5.94
CA PHE A 101 -13.66 -4.37 -4.54
C PHE A 101 -14.41 -3.38 -3.67
N TYR A 102 -14.94 -3.90 -2.58
CA TYR A 102 -15.75 -3.18 -1.60
C TYR A 102 -15.13 -3.29 -0.21
N THR A 103 -15.54 -2.41 0.68
CA THR A 103 -15.36 -2.56 2.13
C THR A 103 -16.68 -2.30 2.85
N LEU A 104 -16.73 -2.56 4.14
CA LEU A 104 -17.86 -2.24 5.00
C LEU A 104 -17.45 -1.20 6.03
N ALA A 105 -18.38 -0.37 6.47
CA ALA A 105 -18.16 0.53 7.58
C ALA A 105 -17.84 -0.27 8.86
N GLU A 106 -16.93 0.26 9.70
CA GLU A 106 -16.39 -0.43 10.88
C GLU A 106 -17.48 -0.83 11.88
N GLU A 107 -18.57 -0.07 11.97
CA GLU A 107 -19.72 -0.36 12.84
C GLU A 107 -20.36 -1.71 12.53
N TYR A 108 -20.32 -2.17 11.29
CA TYR A 108 -20.81 -3.50 10.91
C TYR A 108 -19.81 -4.62 11.18
N LEU A 109 -18.55 -4.28 11.35
CA LEU A 109 -17.47 -5.23 11.67
C LEU A 109 -17.32 -5.45 13.18
N THR A 110 -17.85 -4.55 14.02
CA THR A 110 -17.85 -4.71 15.48
C THR A 110 -18.90 -5.71 15.97
N ALA A 111 -19.91 -6.04 15.16
CA ALA A 111 -20.76 -7.21 15.38
C ALA A 111 -19.97 -8.50 15.01
N TYR A 112 -18.97 -8.82 15.82
CA TYR A 112 -18.00 -9.91 15.65
C TYR A 112 -18.62 -11.30 15.36
N THR A 113 -19.86 -11.49 15.65
CA THR A 113 -20.60 -12.73 15.46
C THR A 113 -20.65 -13.14 14.00
N SER A 114 -20.88 -12.20 13.07
CA SER A 114 -21.02 -12.48 11.65
C SER A 114 -19.72 -12.98 11.01
N LEU A 115 -18.58 -12.40 11.40
CA LEU A 115 -17.28 -12.82 10.88
C LEU A 115 -16.86 -14.20 11.39
N VAL A 116 -17.28 -14.55 12.62
CA VAL A 116 -17.09 -15.88 13.20
C VAL A 116 -18.00 -16.90 12.50
N ALA A 117 -19.26 -16.54 12.21
CA ALA A 117 -20.21 -17.41 11.50
C ALA A 117 -19.70 -17.76 10.09
N MET A 118 -19.03 -16.82 9.42
CA MET A 118 -18.40 -17.05 8.13
C MET A 118 -17.09 -17.87 8.20
N ASN A 119 -16.61 -18.20 9.39
CA ASN A 119 -15.34 -18.91 9.61
C ASN A 119 -14.15 -18.25 8.89
N LEU A 120 -14.10 -16.90 8.89
CA LEU A 120 -13.03 -16.16 8.25
C LEU A 120 -11.73 -16.28 9.08
N ALA A 121 -10.63 -16.56 8.39
CA ALA A 121 -9.29 -16.44 8.96
C ALA A 121 -8.77 -15.00 8.82
N THR A 122 -7.71 -14.67 9.53
CA THR A 122 -7.00 -13.40 9.35
C THR A 122 -5.59 -13.62 8.86
N VAL A 123 -5.11 -12.70 8.03
CA VAL A 123 -3.70 -12.56 7.63
C VAL A 123 -3.26 -11.13 7.88
N GLU A 124 -1.98 -10.93 8.21
CA GLU A 124 -1.43 -9.58 8.26
C GLU A 124 -1.47 -8.95 6.86
N LEU A 125 -1.72 -7.65 6.77
CA LEU A 125 -1.75 -6.93 5.49
C LEU A 125 -0.45 -7.15 4.68
N ARG A 126 0.70 -7.22 5.35
CA ARG A 126 1.99 -7.48 4.70
C ARG A 126 2.11 -8.86 4.05
N PHE A 127 1.22 -9.82 4.35
CA PHE A 127 1.13 -11.09 3.63
C PHE A 127 0.93 -10.86 2.12
N PHE A 128 0.13 -9.86 1.76
CA PHE A 128 -0.13 -9.48 0.38
C PHE A 128 1.07 -8.82 -0.34
N ARG A 129 2.21 -8.68 0.29
CA ARG A 129 3.46 -8.34 -0.39
C ARG A 129 4.11 -9.53 -1.10
N ARG A 130 3.69 -10.76 -0.76
CA ARG A 130 4.37 -11.99 -1.18
C ARG A 130 3.42 -13.06 -1.72
N SER A 131 2.11 -12.87 -1.61
CA SER A 131 1.17 -13.89 -2.03
C SER A 131 1.18 -14.08 -3.55
N GLU A 132 0.76 -15.26 -4.01
CA GLU A 132 0.78 -15.59 -5.44
C GLU A 132 -0.20 -14.75 -6.27
N ASN A 133 -1.33 -14.35 -5.70
CA ASN A 133 -2.35 -13.58 -6.41
C ASN A 133 -1.99 -12.09 -6.46
N ARG A 134 -1.40 -11.66 -7.57
CA ARG A 134 -0.96 -10.28 -7.80
C ARG A 134 -2.09 -9.26 -7.74
N ILE A 135 -3.26 -9.58 -8.27
CA ILE A 135 -4.43 -8.71 -8.22
C ILE A 135 -4.85 -8.48 -6.76
N TYR A 136 -4.92 -9.55 -5.96
CA TYR A 136 -5.28 -9.43 -4.55
C TYR A 136 -4.21 -8.71 -3.72
N ASN A 137 -2.93 -8.85 -4.08
CA ASN A 137 -1.85 -8.11 -3.44
C ASN A 137 -2.03 -6.60 -3.62
N PHE A 138 -2.26 -6.18 -4.86
CA PHE A 138 -2.50 -4.78 -5.18
C PHE A 138 -3.83 -4.29 -4.60
N ALA A 139 -4.91 -5.08 -4.72
CA ALA A 139 -6.21 -4.74 -4.16
C ALA A 139 -6.17 -4.58 -2.64
N ALA A 140 -5.51 -5.47 -1.90
CA ALA A 140 -5.41 -5.39 -0.45
C ALA A 140 -4.66 -4.13 0.01
N SER A 141 -3.57 -3.75 -0.65
CA SER A 141 -2.81 -2.55 -0.30
C SER A 141 -3.57 -1.26 -0.66
N THR A 142 -4.16 -1.21 -1.86
CA THR A 142 -4.95 -0.05 -2.32
C THR A 142 -6.22 0.12 -1.49
N GLY A 143 -6.92 -0.97 -1.21
CA GLY A 143 -8.10 -0.97 -0.36
C GLY A 143 -7.80 -0.57 1.08
N TRP A 144 -6.66 -1.00 1.64
CA TRP A 144 -6.21 -0.56 2.95
C TRP A 144 -6.05 0.96 3.02
N GLN A 145 -5.43 1.58 2.02
CA GLN A 145 -5.25 3.03 1.97
C GLN A 145 -6.59 3.77 1.99
N ILE A 146 -7.57 3.29 1.21
CA ILE A 146 -8.91 3.87 1.15
C ILE A 146 -9.66 3.65 2.46
N TYR A 147 -9.67 2.41 2.97
CA TYR A 147 -10.31 2.06 4.25
C TYR A 147 -9.76 2.89 5.41
N LYS A 148 -8.42 2.94 5.55
CA LYS A 148 -7.75 3.71 6.59
C LYS A 148 -8.14 5.18 6.52
N TRP A 149 -8.21 5.76 5.32
CA TRP A 149 -8.64 7.14 5.14
C TRP A 149 -10.09 7.36 5.59
N TYR A 150 -11.03 6.46 5.29
CA TYR A 150 -12.41 6.54 5.78
C TYR A 150 -12.47 6.50 7.31
N ILE A 151 -11.76 5.57 7.94
CA ILE A 151 -11.76 5.41 9.41
C ILE A 151 -11.15 6.64 10.10
N GLU A 152 -10.03 7.16 9.61
CA GLU A 152 -9.34 8.30 10.21
C GLU A 152 -10.08 9.64 10.00
N ASN A 153 -11.05 9.70 9.09
CA ASN A 153 -11.79 10.92 8.78
C ASN A 153 -13.30 10.82 9.13
N ARG A 154 -13.69 9.97 10.09
CA ARG A 154 -15.07 9.87 10.59
C ARG A 154 -15.55 11.16 11.28
N PHE A 155 -14.64 11.90 11.87
CA PHE A 155 -14.92 13.15 12.58
C PHE A 155 -14.15 14.31 11.97
N CYS A 156 -14.82 15.46 11.92
CA CYS A 156 -14.25 16.69 11.38
C CYS A 156 -13.13 17.22 12.30
N GLY A 157 -11.90 17.32 11.79
CA GLY A 157 -10.76 17.89 12.53
C GLY A 157 -10.92 19.35 12.94
N ARG A 158 -11.90 20.09 12.34
CA ARG A 158 -12.19 21.48 12.67
C ARG A 158 -13.24 21.65 13.77
N CYS A 159 -14.33 20.86 13.77
CA CYS A 159 -15.46 21.08 14.68
C CYS A 159 -15.95 19.85 15.40
N GLY A 160 -15.32 18.69 15.22
CA GLY A 160 -15.63 17.43 15.90
C GLY A 160 -16.91 16.73 15.44
N CYS A 161 -17.67 17.30 14.48
CA CYS A 161 -18.90 16.68 14.01
C CYS A 161 -18.63 15.55 13.00
N ASN A 162 -19.63 14.66 12.82
CA ASN A 162 -19.52 13.56 11.86
C ASN A 162 -19.26 14.06 10.44
N MET A 163 -18.40 13.35 9.76
CA MET A 163 -18.16 13.50 8.32
C MET A 163 -19.03 12.51 7.55
N LEU A 164 -19.50 12.91 6.39
CA LEU A 164 -20.31 12.09 5.49
C LEU A 164 -19.59 11.89 4.16
N PRO A 165 -19.73 10.74 3.50
CA PRO A 165 -19.18 10.54 2.16
C PRO A 165 -19.71 11.57 1.18
N GLY A 166 -18.85 12.08 0.29
CA GLY A 166 -19.23 12.95 -0.82
C GLY A 166 -20.21 12.23 -1.78
N LYS A 167 -21.05 13.00 -2.46
CA LYS A 167 -22.07 12.42 -3.35
C LYS A 167 -21.56 12.14 -4.77
N THR A 168 -20.58 12.90 -5.23
CA THR A 168 -20.10 12.89 -6.63
C THR A 168 -18.64 12.47 -6.78
N GLU A 169 -17.90 12.48 -5.68
CA GLU A 169 -16.47 12.17 -5.68
C GLU A 169 -16.04 11.53 -4.34
N ARG A 170 -14.89 10.90 -4.33
CA ARG A 170 -14.32 10.32 -3.11
C ARG A 170 -13.80 11.41 -2.20
N SER A 171 -14.67 11.90 -1.34
CA SER A 171 -14.40 12.91 -0.31
C SER A 171 -15.20 12.61 0.95
N MET A 172 -14.79 13.19 2.07
CA MET A 172 -15.57 13.24 3.31
C MET A 172 -15.93 14.69 3.59
N VAL A 173 -17.22 14.96 3.81
CA VAL A 173 -17.74 16.33 3.99
C VAL A 173 -18.36 16.44 5.38
N CYS A 174 -17.96 17.48 6.13
CA CYS A 174 -18.53 17.74 7.45
C CYS A 174 -19.98 18.22 7.34
N SER A 175 -20.89 17.51 8.02
CA SER A 175 -22.32 17.82 8.04
C SER A 175 -22.65 19.19 8.66
N LYS A 176 -21.74 19.76 9.50
CA LYS A 176 -21.95 21.03 10.19
C LYS A 176 -21.22 22.22 9.56
N CYS A 177 -19.92 22.09 9.27
CA CYS A 177 -19.12 23.22 8.84
C CYS A 177 -18.67 23.17 7.36
N GLY A 178 -19.07 22.13 6.63
CA GLY A 178 -18.76 21.97 5.21
C GLY A 178 -17.29 21.66 4.89
N MET A 179 -16.43 21.44 5.91
CA MET A 179 -15.04 21.06 5.66
C MET A 179 -14.99 19.78 4.84
N THR A 180 -14.23 19.78 3.76
CA THR A 180 -14.05 18.64 2.87
C THR A 180 -12.64 18.09 3.01
N VAL A 181 -12.52 16.75 3.07
CA VAL A 181 -11.25 16.03 3.14
C VAL A 181 -11.20 15.00 2.02
N TYR A 182 -10.11 14.97 1.29
CA TYR A 182 -9.82 14.04 0.21
C TYR A 182 -8.91 12.90 0.67
N PRO A 183 -8.85 11.77 -0.07
CA PRO A 183 -7.91 10.69 0.24
C PRO A 183 -6.48 11.19 0.34
N LYS A 184 -5.79 10.75 1.40
CA LYS A 184 -4.39 11.11 1.62
C LYS A 184 -3.48 10.28 0.72
N ILE A 185 -2.53 10.95 0.06
CA ILE A 185 -1.41 10.36 -0.65
C ILE A 185 -0.17 11.12 -0.19
N MET A 186 0.82 10.40 0.38
CA MET A 186 2.06 11.00 0.87
C MET A 186 3.17 10.75 -0.16
N PRO A 187 3.69 11.78 -0.84
CA PRO A 187 4.82 11.62 -1.75
C PRO A 187 6.10 11.35 -0.97
N ALA A 188 6.86 10.35 -1.41
CA ALA A 188 8.15 10.02 -0.85
C ALA A 188 9.13 9.64 -1.97
N VAL A 189 10.41 9.93 -1.80
CA VAL A 189 11.45 9.54 -2.76
C VAL A 189 12.09 8.22 -2.36
N ILE A 190 12.53 7.45 -3.35
CA ILE A 190 13.46 6.31 -3.23
C ILE A 190 14.66 6.64 -4.09
N VAL A 191 15.86 6.62 -3.51
CA VAL A 191 17.05 7.17 -4.17
C VAL A 191 18.15 6.12 -4.31
N GLY A 192 18.44 5.72 -5.56
CA GLY A 192 19.63 4.96 -5.91
C GLY A 192 20.81 5.91 -6.15
N VAL A 193 21.61 6.15 -5.13
CA VAL A 193 22.85 6.95 -5.25
C VAL A 193 23.94 6.07 -5.83
N THR A 194 24.56 6.51 -6.93
CA THR A 194 25.59 5.75 -7.65
C THR A 194 26.95 6.44 -7.66
N ASN A 195 28.00 5.62 -7.65
CA ASN A 195 29.38 6.06 -7.85
C ASN A 195 30.07 5.07 -8.80
N GLY A 196 29.97 5.30 -10.11
CA GLY A 196 30.43 4.35 -11.13
C GLY A 196 29.69 3.03 -11.05
N ASP A 197 30.39 1.93 -10.78
CA ASP A 197 29.82 0.59 -10.64
C ASP A 197 29.36 0.26 -9.20
N LYS A 198 29.24 1.26 -8.33
CA LYS A 198 28.77 1.09 -6.97
C LYS A 198 27.45 1.81 -6.74
N ILE A 199 26.61 1.22 -5.89
CA ILE A 199 25.36 1.82 -5.40
C ILE A 199 25.40 1.91 -3.87
N LEU A 200 24.89 3.01 -3.32
CA LEU A 200 24.73 3.16 -1.88
C LEU A 200 23.58 2.30 -1.39
N ILE A 201 23.89 1.36 -0.51
CA ILE A 201 22.92 0.50 0.17
C ILE A 201 22.84 0.89 1.63
N THR A 202 21.63 0.95 2.16
CA THR A 202 21.36 1.28 3.56
C THR A 202 20.59 0.16 4.26
N ARG A 203 20.62 0.20 5.62
CA ARG A 203 19.73 -0.57 6.49
C ARG A 203 19.22 0.32 7.59
N TYR A 204 17.91 0.37 7.74
CA TYR A 204 17.27 1.19 8.77
C TYR A 204 17.33 0.54 10.15
N LYS A 205 17.62 1.36 11.15
CA LYS A 205 17.65 0.94 12.55
C LYS A 205 16.24 0.63 13.08
N GLY A 206 16.11 -0.43 13.84
CA GLY A 206 14.83 -0.77 14.50
C GLY A 206 13.74 -1.35 13.61
N ARG A 207 13.90 -1.38 12.29
CA ARG A 207 12.92 -2.00 11.39
C ARG A 207 13.02 -3.52 11.41
N ALA A 208 11.87 -4.21 11.27
CA ALA A 208 11.81 -5.68 11.18
C ALA A 208 12.46 -6.21 9.90
N TYR A 209 12.39 -5.45 8.81
CA TYR A 209 13.06 -5.78 7.54
C TYR A 209 14.57 -5.58 7.69
N LYS A 210 15.33 -6.64 7.44
CA LYS A 210 16.80 -6.67 7.55
C LYS A 210 17.52 -6.71 6.21
N GLY A 211 16.78 -6.67 5.10
CA GLY A 211 17.34 -6.64 3.75
C GLY A 211 17.92 -5.27 3.38
N HIS A 212 18.47 -5.21 2.18
CA HIS A 212 19.00 -3.98 1.62
C HIS A 212 17.89 -2.95 1.37
N ALA A 213 18.16 -1.70 1.67
CA ALA A 213 17.31 -0.55 1.38
C ALA A 213 18.10 0.48 0.56
N LEU A 214 17.38 1.39 -0.05
CA LEU A 214 17.91 2.64 -0.60
C LEU A 214 17.48 3.78 0.30
N ILE A 215 18.13 4.93 0.21
CA ILE A 215 17.71 6.16 0.89
C ILE A 215 16.27 6.48 0.50
N ALA A 216 15.45 6.83 1.48
CA ALA A 216 14.04 7.09 1.26
C ALA A 216 13.48 8.07 2.30
N GLY A 217 12.75 9.07 1.85
CA GLY A 217 12.08 10.00 2.76
C GLY A 217 10.92 10.73 2.12
N PHE A 218 10.11 11.36 2.98
CA PHE A 218 8.93 12.11 2.54
C PHE A 218 9.30 13.48 2.00
N CYS A 219 8.55 13.90 0.97
CA CYS A 219 8.62 15.28 0.50
C CYS A 219 8.03 16.22 1.56
N GLU A 220 8.75 17.28 1.87
CA GLU A 220 8.28 18.33 2.77
C GLU A 220 7.49 19.40 2.02
N ILE A 221 6.67 20.17 2.76
CA ILE A 221 5.87 21.24 2.17
C ILE A 221 6.79 22.30 1.55
N GLY A 222 6.62 22.49 0.23
CA GLY A 222 7.41 23.47 -0.53
C GLY A 222 8.64 22.89 -1.22
N GLU A 223 8.97 21.63 -0.99
CA GLU A 223 10.05 20.95 -1.72
C GLU A 223 9.58 20.44 -3.09
N THR A 224 10.49 20.44 -4.04
CA THR A 224 10.39 19.57 -5.23
C THR A 224 10.89 18.17 -4.88
N ALA A 225 10.51 17.17 -5.67
CA ALA A 225 11.01 15.80 -5.44
C ALA A 225 12.54 15.71 -5.56
N GLU A 226 13.14 16.53 -6.45
CA GLU A 226 14.59 16.62 -6.61
C GLU A 226 15.27 17.29 -5.41
N ASP A 227 14.62 18.24 -4.74
CA ASP A 227 15.14 18.85 -3.52
C ASP A 227 15.05 17.88 -2.34
N THR A 228 13.95 17.12 -2.25
CA THR A 228 13.82 16.00 -1.30
C THR A 228 14.95 14.97 -1.49
N VAL A 229 15.27 14.60 -2.74
CA VAL A 229 16.41 13.70 -3.04
C VAL A 229 17.73 14.27 -2.46
N ARG A 230 18.00 15.56 -2.68
CA ARG A 230 19.25 16.18 -2.18
C ARG A 230 19.29 16.24 -0.66
N ARG A 231 18.17 16.56 -0.03
CA ARG A 231 18.07 16.66 1.43
C ARG A 231 18.23 15.29 2.07
N GLU A 232 17.44 14.30 1.68
CA GLU A 232 17.47 12.96 2.27
C GLU A 232 18.84 12.29 2.12
N VAL A 233 19.46 12.41 0.94
CA VAL A 233 20.82 11.87 0.72
C VAL A 233 21.83 12.57 1.63
N MET A 234 21.71 13.90 1.77
CA MET A 234 22.60 14.66 2.66
C MET A 234 22.38 14.31 4.13
N GLU A 235 21.14 14.19 4.58
CA GLU A 235 20.80 13.89 5.97
C GLU A 235 21.22 12.48 6.36
N GLU A 236 20.85 11.46 5.57
CA GLU A 236 21.14 10.07 5.91
C GLU A 236 22.60 9.63 5.67
N SER A 237 23.30 10.22 4.70
CA SER A 237 24.64 9.76 4.29
C SER A 237 25.75 10.82 4.25
N GLY A 238 25.42 12.10 4.37
CA GLY A 238 26.36 13.21 4.26
C GLY A 238 26.89 13.45 2.85
N LEU A 239 26.32 12.79 1.82
CA LEU A 239 26.76 12.89 0.44
C LEU A 239 26.07 14.03 -0.31
N LYS A 240 26.79 14.66 -1.22
CA LYS A 240 26.21 15.54 -2.25
C LYS A 240 25.95 14.75 -3.52
N VAL A 241 24.88 15.12 -4.23
CA VAL A 241 24.46 14.43 -5.45
C VAL A 241 24.19 15.39 -6.60
N LYS A 242 24.39 14.88 -7.81
CA LYS A 242 24.12 15.53 -9.09
C LYS A 242 23.44 14.57 -10.06
N ASN A 243 23.08 15.06 -11.25
CA ASN A 243 22.47 14.25 -12.31
C ASN A 243 21.27 13.44 -11.80
N ILE A 244 20.33 14.09 -11.06
CA ILE A 244 19.14 13.47 -10.55
C ILE A 244 18.23 13.12 -11.72
N ARG A 245 17.87 11.83 -11.84
CA ARG A 245 17.09 11.27 -12.94
C ARG A 245 15.91 10.51 -12.37
N TYR A 246 14.69 10.89 -12.80
CA TYR A 246 13.48 10.16 -12.43
C TYR A 246 13.50 8.77 -13.09
N TYR A 247 13.14 7.76 -12.30
CA TYR A 247 13.05 6.37 -12.75
C TYR A 247 11.62 5.96 -13.01
N LYS A 248 10.84 5.77 -11.94
CA LYS A 248 9.43 5.34 -11.96
C LYS A 248 8.69 5.86 -10.73
N SER A 249 7.37 5.62 -10.68
CA SER A 249 6.59 5.77 -9.46
C SER A 249 5.87 4.48 -9.07
N GLN A 250 5.64 4.29 -7.77
CA GLN A 250 4.91 3.16 -7.21
C GLN A 250 3.88 3.64 -6.19
N PRO A 251 2.58 3.33 -6.38
CA PRO A 251 1.62 3.46 -5.30
C PRO A 251 1.93 2.42 -4.21
N TRP A 252 2.13 2.87 -2.99
CA TRP A 252 2.46 2.04 -1.84
C TRP A 252 1.40 2.16 -0.76
N GLY A 253 0.23 1.53 -1.01
CA GLY A 253 -0.96 1.64 -0.17
C GLY A 253 -0.76 1.15 1.28
N PHE A 254 0.23 0.33 1.56
CA PHE A 254 0.56 -0.15 2.90
C PHE A 254 0.82 0.98 3.90
N ASP A 255 1.43 2.07 3.43
CA ASP A 255 1.80 3.23 4.25
C ASP A 255 1.20 4.55 3.72
N GLN A 256 0.32 4.50 2.72
CA GLN A 256 -0.36 5.61 2.04
C GLN A 256 0.57 6.46 1.15
N ASP A 257 1.64 5.87 0.65
CA ASP A 257 2.67 6.59 -0.08
C ASP A 257 2.48 6.53 -1.60
N LEU A 258 2.93 7.58 -2.26
CA LEU A 258 3.33 7.54 -3.67
C LEU A 258 4.86 7.65 -3.71
N LEU A 259 5.50 6.51 -3.95
CA LEU A 259 6.95 6.45 -4.06
C LEU A 259 7.41 6.95 -5.42
N LEU A 260 8.39 7.84 -5.43
CA LEU A 260 9.02 8.42 -6.60
C LEU A 260 10.49 7.96 -6.64
N GLY A 261 10.83 7.08 -7.57
CA GLY A 261 12.17 6.52 -7.72
C GLY A 261 13.08 7.46 -8.51
N PHE A 262 14.28 7.69 -7.99
CA PHE A 262 15.32 8.48 -8.64
C PHE A 262 16.66 7.75 -8.59
N PHE A 263 17.43 7.85 -9.67
CA PHE A 263 18.86 7.62 -9.62
C PHE A 263 19.60 8.95 -9.63
N CYS A 264 20.73 9.01 -8.95
CA CYS A 264 21.62 10.17 -8.98
C CYS A 264 23.08 9.73 -8.81
N ASP A 265 23.99 10.59 -9.19
CA ASP A 265 25.41 10.33 -9.05
C ASP A 265 25.97 11.11 -7.86
N VAL A 266 26.93 10.54 -7.12
CA VAL A 266 27.64 11.27 -6.09
C VAL A 266 28.39 12.47 -6.69
N ASP A 267 28.41 13.60 -5.96
CA ASP A 267 29.10 14.83 -6.37
C ASP A 267 30.21 15.18 -5.36
N GLY A 268 31.44 14.95 -5.75
CA GLY A 268 32.63 15.17 -4.93
C GLY A 268 33.08 13.96 -4.15
N SER A 269 33.27 14.09 -2.82
CA SER A 269 33.70 12.98 -1.95
C SER A 269 32.60 11.91 -1.84
N ASP A 270 33.03 10.65 -1.82
CA ASP A 270 32.16 9.47 -1.58
C ASP A 270 32.29 8.94 -0.13
N ASP A 271 32.88 9.72 0.77
CA ASP A 271 33.00 9.43 2.19
C ASP A 271 31.61 9.49 2.86
N ILE A 272 31.08 8.35 3.27
CA ILE A 272 29.78 8.24 3.94
C ILE A 272 29.88 8.74 5.37
N LYS A 273 29.01 9.68 5.71
CA LYS A 273 28.77 10.15 7.10
C LYS A 273 27.35 9.80 7.48
N MET A 274 27.15 8.54 7.85
CA MET A 274 25.85 7.96 8.16
C MET A 274 25.20 8.64 9.37
N ASP A 275 23.90 8.91 9.27
CA ASP A 275 23.09 9.24 10.44
C ASP A 275 22.82 7.97 11.26
N GLU A 276 23.55 7.82 12.37
CA GLU A 276 23.39 6.68 13.30
C GLU A 276 22.04 6.71 14.06
N GLY A 277 21.28 7.78 13.99
CA GLY A 277 19.91 7.87 14.53
C GLY A 277 18.91 7.03 13.73
N GLU A 278 19.04 7.03 12.42
CA GLU A 278 18.11 6.39 11.49
C GLU A 278 18.65 5.10 10.87
N LEU A 279 19.93 5.07 10.54
CA LEU A 279 20.56 3.94 9.87
C LEU A 279 21.39 3.08 10.83
N SER A 280 21.43 1.79 10.55
CA SER A 280 22.36 0.84 11.18
C SER A 280 23.52 0.48 10.25
N GLU A 281 23.40 0.74 8.96
CA GLU A 281 24.43 0.51 7.96
C GLU A 281 24.21 1.42 6.74
N ALA A 282 25.29 1.94 6.18
CA ALA A 282 25.34 2.62 4.91
C ALA A 282 26.68 2.29 4.24
N VAL A 283 26.63 1.58 3.10
CA VAL A 283 27.82 1.06 2.42
C VAL A 283 27.72 1.16 0.91
N TRP A 284 28.84 1.38 0.26
CA TRP A 284 28.95 1.21 -1.19
C TRP A 284 29.02 -0.27 -1.53
N LEU A 285 28.04 -0.77 -2.29
CA LEU A 285 28.01 -2.14 -2.78
C LEU A 285 28.37 -2.14 -4.27
N ASP A 286 29.37 -2.94 -4.65
CA ASP A 286 29.73 -3.11 -6.06
C ASP A 286 28.63 -3.87 -6.82
N ARG A 287 28.41 -3.50 -8.07
CA ARG A 287 27.45 -4.15 -8.96
C ARG A 287 27.58 -5.67 -9.00
N SER A 288 28.80 -6.17 -8.96
CA SER A 288 29.12 -7.62 -8.98
C SER A 288 28.78 -8.34 -7.68
N GLU A 289 28.64 -7.60 -6.57
CA GLU A 289 28.32 -8.15 -5.23
C GLU A 289 26.82 -8.21 -4.96
N ILE A 290 25.98 -7.64 -5.84
CA ILE A 290 24.53 -7.65 -5.68
C ILE A 290 24.01 -9.07 -5.90
N ASP A 291 23.38 -9.65 -4.86
CA ASP A 291 22.76 -10.98 -4.93
C ASP A 291 21.52 -10.99 -5.85
N ASP A 292 21.18 -12.16 -6.43
CA ASP A 292 20.00 -12.36 -7.28
C ASP A 292 18.72 -12.63 -6.47
N ALA A 293 18.79 -12.71 -5.16
CA ALA A 293 17.71 -13.14 -4.28
C ALA A 293 16.79 -11.98 -3.81
N PHE A 294 16.47 -11.01 -4.67
CA PHE A 294 15.60 -9.90 -4.31
C PHE A 294 14.12 -10.20 -4.56
N GLU A 295 13.26 -9.76 -3.63
CA GLU A 295 11.81 -9.81 -3.77
C GLU A 295 11.32 -8.72 -4.73
N ASN A 296 10.67 -9.11 -5.82
CA ASN A 296 10.32 -8.25 -6.95
C ASN A 296 9.05 -7.38 -6.77
N MET A 297 8.64 -7.01 -5.55
CA MET A 297 7.37 -6.28 -5.35
C MET A 297 7.53 -4.82 -4.90
N SER A 298 8.74 -4.40 -4.59
CA SER A 298 9.02 -3.02 -4.19
C SER A 298 9.93 -2.32 -5.19
N MET A 299 9.74 -1.01 -5.36
CA MET A 299 10.60 -0.18 -6.20
C MET A 299 12.06 -0.24 -5.77
N THR A 300 12.33 -0.29 -4.46
CA THR A 300 13.69 -0.44 -3.93
C THR A 300 14.41 -1.64 -4.53
N ASN A 301 13.75 -2.81 -4.50
CA ASN A 301 14.33 -4.02 -5.04
C ASN A 301 14.48 -3.95 -6.56
N GLU A 302 13.47 -3.44 -7.27
CA GLU A 302 13.56 -3.25 -8.71
C GLU A 302 14.74 -2.33 -9.09
N MET A 303 14.91 -1.20 -8.41
CA MET A 303 15.99 -0.27 -8.68
C MET A 303 17.37 -0.89 -8.45
N ILE A 304 17.56 -1.68 -7.38
CA ILE A 304 18.81 -2.39 -7.11
C ILE A 304 19.10 -3.41 -8.23
N VAL A 305 18.11 -4.18 -8.65
CA VAL A 305 18.26 -5.15 -9.76
C VAL A 305 18.58 -4.43 -11.08
N ARG A 306 17.88 -3.33 -11.39
CA ARG A 306 18.16 -2.53 -12.59
C ARG A 306 19.57 -1.95 -12.59
N PHE A 307 20.03 -1.48 -11.46
CA PHE A 307 21.43 -1.06 -11.33
C PHE A 307 22.40 -2.22 -11.62
N LYS A 308 22.13 -3.43 -11.08
CA LYS A 308 22.90 -4.65 -11.37
C LYS A 308 22.96 -4.95 -12.88
N GLU A 309 21.85 -4.78 -13.58
CA GLU A 309 21.73 -5.00 -15.03
C GLU A 309 22.39 -3.89 -15.89
N GLY A 310 22.93 -2.85 -15.28
CA GLY A 310 23.54 -1.73 -15.99
C GLY A 310 22.56 -0.64 -16.43
N VAL A 311 21.32 -0.66 -15.93
CA VAL A 311 20.31 0.35 -16.22
C VAL A 311 20.27 1.35 -15.07
N ASN A 312 20.78 2.55 -15.31
CA ASN A 312 20.81 3.66 -14.34
C ASN A 312 19.98 4.82 -14.89
N ALA A 313 18.72 4.57 -15.30
CA ALA A 313 17.79 5.46 -16.00
C ALA A 313 18.31 6.84 -16.42
#